data_46ee8b02bb4975bc1c2e76a9ee6f57df
#
_entry.id   46ee8b02bb4975bc1c2e76a9ee6f57df
#
_cell.length_a   1.000
_cell.length_b   1.000
_cell.length_c   1.000
_cell.angle_alpha   90.00
_cell.angle_beta   90.00
_cell.angle_gamma   90.00
#
_symmetry.space_group_name_H-M   'P 1'
#
loop_
_entity.id
_entity.type
_entity.pdbx_description
1 polymer ?
#
loop_
_entity_poly.entity_id
_entity_poly.type
_entity_poly.pdbx_seq_one_letter_code
_entity_poly.pdbx_strand_id
1 'polypeptide(L)'
;MQARAGLVARSLPAPEWMLDAAEELFDRARMDGWRVDGGPGFVYTTDFSGKPIVHERMHWVACEGISAAAAIRRALLDDGRGEIEVEHYEHHYRSWIDYAEEFLISSPGVWTHELDQSNAPSTRTWKGHPDIYHALQATLASRLPVWPAMGPALAEGRLDQPASLIPVTAQPTRRRGFFSRG
;
A
#
# COMPACT_ATOMS: atom_id res chain seq x y z
N MET A 1 -7.20 6.62 1.00
CA MET A 1 -6.26 7.40 1.84
C MET A 1 -6.16 8.88 1.42
N GLN A 2 -5.94 9.26 0.16
CA GLN A 2 -5.80 10.67 -0.26
C GLN A 2 -7.01 11.55 0.10
N ALA A 3 -8.25 11.07 -0.09
CA ALA A 3 -9.45 11.82 0.27
C ALA A 3 -9.48 12.18 1.77
N ARG A 4 -9.17 11.21 2.65
CA ARG A 4 -9.07 11.42 4.09
C ARG A 4 -8.00 12.46 4.44
N ALA A 5 -6.80 12.29 3.92
CA ALA A 5 -5.71 13.21 4.16
C ALA A 5 -6.02 14.63 3.66
N GLY A 6 -6.73 14.77 2.55
CA GLY A 6 -7.19 16.05 2.05
C GLY A 6 -8.24 16.73 2.94
N LEU A 7 -9.09 15.98 3.62
CA LEU A 7 -10.01 16.51 4.63
C LEU A 7 -9.24 17.03 5.85
N VAL A 8 -8.34 16.21 6.39
CA VAL A 8 -7.49 16.57 7.53
C VAL A 8 -6.66 17.82 7.23
N ALA A 9 -6.03 17.88 6.07
CA ALA A 9 -5.20 19.03 5.66
C ALA A 9 -5.99 20.35 5.56
N ARG A 10 -7.32 20.28 5.38
CA ARG A 10 -8.22 21.44 5.36
C ARG A 10 -8.93 21.68 6.69
N SER A 11 -8.52 20.98 7.75
CA SER A 11 -9.19 21.02 9.05
C SER A 11 -10.68 20.65 9.00
N LEU A 12 -11.05 19.79 8.05
CA LEU A 12 -12.40 19.24 7.92
C LEU A 12 -12.49 17.90 8.64
N PRO A 13 -13.67 17.52 9.17
CA PRO A 13 -13.87 16.22 9.78
C PRO A 13 -13.60 15.11 8.77
N ALA A 14 -12.64 14.24 9.09
CA ALA A 14 -12.40 13.02 8.32
C ALA A 14 -13.08 11.86 9.05
N PRO A 15 -14.07 11.17 8.44
CA PRO A 15 -14.73 10.04 9.07
C PRO A 15 -13.74 8.94 9.47
N GLU A 16 -13.84 8.43 10.69
CA GLU A 16 -12.95 7.37 11.21
C GLU A 16 -12.98 6.12 10.33
N TRP A 17 -14.18 5.75 9.84
CA TRP A 17 -14.34 4.58 8.98
C TRP A 17 -13.46 4.58 7.71
N MET A 18 -12.97 5.74 7.26
CA MET A 18 -12.13 5.79 6.05
C MET A 18 -10.76 5.13 6.25
N LEU A 19 -10.21 5.21 7.44
CA LEU A 19 -8.96 4.51 7.77
C LEU A 19 -9.25 3.04 8.03
N ASP A 20 -10.26 2.73 8.85
CA ASP A 20 -10.65 1.36 9.17
C ASP A 20 -10.93 0.55 7.88
N ALA A 21 -11.70 1.14 6.93
CA ALA A 21 -11.97 0.50 5.66
C ALA A 21 -10.70 0.31 4.79
N ALA A 22 -9.74 1.24 4.85
CA ALA A 22 -8.49 1.08 4.12
C ALA A 22 -7.64 -0.06 4.70
N GLU A 23 -7.62 -0.21 6.02
CA GLU A 23 -6.93 -1.30 6.72
C GLU A 23 -7.59 -2.65 6.43
N GLU A 24 -8.92 -2.74 6.50
CA GLU A 24 -9.67 -3.96 6.17
C GLU A 24 -9.46 -4.39 4.71
N LEU A 25 -9.51 -3.44 3.75
CA LEU A 25 -9.28 -3.71 2.33
C LEU A 25 -7.83 -4.15 2.05
N PHE A 26 -6.88 -3.54 2.73
CA PHE A 26 -5.46 -3.92 2.64
C PHE A 26 -5.25 -5.36 3.12
N ASP A 27 -5.75 -5.68 4.31
CA ASP A 27 -5.63 -7.02 4.88
C ASP A 27 -6.35 -8.06 4.01
N ARG A 28 -7.51 -7.73 3.47
CA ARG A 28 -8.23 -8.61 2.56
C ARG A 28 -7.44 -8.87 1.29
N ALA A 29 -6.92 -7.82 0.63
CA ALA A 29 -6.12 -7.96 -0.58
C ALA A 29 -4.82 -8.77 -0.34
N ARG A 30 -4.18 -8.56 0.81
CA ARG A 30 -3.01 -9.31 1.24
C ARG A 30 -3.32 -10.79 1.46
N MET A 31 -4.39 -11.09 2.19
CA MET A 31 -4.80 -12.49 2.47
C MET A 31 -5.20 -13.24 1.21
N ASP A 32 -5.89 -12.58 0.28
CA ASP A 32 -6.36 -13.21 -0.93
C ASP A 32 -5.30 -13.29 -2.03
N GLY A 33 -4.30 -12.39 -2.03
CA GLY A 33 -3.37 -12.24 -3.15
C GLY A 33 -1.92 -12.61 -2.86
N TRP A 34 -1.41 -12.34 -1.66
CA TRP A 34 0.02 -12.50 -1.38
C TRP A 34 0.38 -13.92 -1.00
N ARG A 35 1.24 -14.57 -1.81
CA ARG A 35 1.81 -15.92 -1.58
C ARG A 35 0.77 -17.06 -1.47
N VAL A 36 -0.43 -16.84 -1.95
CA VAL A 36 -1.57 -17.77 -1.77
C VAL A 36 -1.48 -19.03 -2.61
N ASP A 37 -0.55 -19.08 -3.56
CA ASP A 37 -0.27 -20.24 -4.42
C ASP A 37 1.09 -20.90 -4.13
N GLY A 38 1.69 -20.58 -2.98
CA GLY A 38 2.92 -21.21 -2.47
C GLY A 38 4.22 -20.50 -2.84
N GLY A 39 4.22 -19.57 -3.81
CA GLY A 39 5.37 -18.76 -4.19
C GLY A 39 5.26 -17.31 -3.69
N PRO A 40 6.38 -16.57 -3.61
CA PRO A 40 6.32 -15.13 -3.32
C PRO A 40 5.65 -14.37 -4.48
N GLY A 41 5.03 -13.25 -4.15
CA GLY A 41 4.33 -12.39 -5.09
C GLY A 41 2.81 -12.43 -4.95
N PHE A 42 2.15 -11.42 -5.52
CA PHE A 42 0.69 -11.37 -5.61
C PHE A 42 0.22 -12.14 -6.83
N VAL A 43 -0.75 -13.02 -6.65
CA VAL A 43 -1.49 -13.59 -7.80
C VAL A 43 -2.32 -12.49 -8.47
N TYR A 44 -2.51 -12.59 -9.79
CA TYR A 44 -3.23 -11.55 -10.52
C TYR A 44 -4.72 -11.50 -10.19
N THR A 45 -5.38 -12.67 -10.19
CA THR A 45 -6.80 -12.74 -9.86
C THR A 45 -7.14 -13.95 -9.02
N THR A 46 -8.17 -13.78 -8.18
CA THR A 46 -8.81 -14.85 -7.42
C THR A 46 -10.30 -14.93 -7.76
N ASP A 47 -10.93 -16.05 -7.44
CA ASP A 47 -12.39 -16.14 -7.42
C ASP A 47 -12.96 -15.52 -6.12
N PHE A 48 -14.30 -15.52 -5.99
CA PHE A 48 -14.98 -14.96 -4.81
C PHE A 48 -14.71 -15.74 -3.51
N SER A 49 -14.15 -16.95 -3.60
CA SER A 49 -13.72 -17.73 -2.43
C SER A 49 -12.26 -17.48 -2.04
N GLY A 50 -11.54 -16.63 -2.79
CA GLY A 50 -10.12 -16.34 -2.59
C GLY A 50 -9.19 -17.35 -3.24
N LYS A 51 -9.71 -18.29 -4.06
CA LYS A 51 -8.88 -19.24 -4.78
C LYS A 51 -8.23 -18.58 -6.01
N PRO A 52 -6.90 -18.70 -6.18
CA PRO A 52 -6.20 -18.17 -7.34
C PRO A 52 -6.75 -18.74 -8.67
N ILE A 53 -6.97 -17.84 -9.63
CA ILE A 53 -7.37 -18.19 -11.00
C ILE A 53 -6.25 -17.88 -11.98
N VAL A 54 -5.66 -16.70 -11.91
CA VAL A 54 -4.51 -16.28 -12.70
C VAL A 54 -3.33 -16.12 -11.77
N HIS A 55 -2.34 -16.99 -11.95
CA HIS A 55 -1.18 -17.11 -11.05
C HIS A 55 -0.02 -16.19 -11.44
N GLU A 56 -0.10 -15.55 -12.60
CA GLU A 56 0.89 -14.58 -13.05
C GLU A 56 0.98 -13.39 -12.08
N ARG A 57 2.19 -12.81 -11.97
CA ARG A 57 2.50 -11.67 -11.10
C ARG A 57 2.68 -10.44 -11.96
N MET A 58 1.80 -9.48 -11.80
CA MET A 58 1.91 -8.21 -12.52
C MET A 58 2.69 -7.20 -11.70
N HIS A 59 3.64 -6.48 -12.32
CA HIS A 59 4.42 -5.44 -11.64
C HIS A 59 3.52 -4.40 -10.98
N TRP A 60 2.46 -3.98 -11.67
CA TRP A 60 1.56 -2.94 -11.17
C TRP A 60 0.78 -3.38 -9.92
N VAL A 61 0.44 -4.67 -9.79
CA VAL A 61 -0.22 -5.19 -8.58
C VAL A 61 0.71 -5.08 -7.37
N ALA A 62 2.00 -5.44 -7.55
CA ALA A 62 3.00 -5.26 -6.51
C ALA A 62 3.21 -3.78 -6.17
N CYS A 63 3.27 -2.91 -7.18
CA CYS A 63 3.39 -1.46 -7.00
C CYS A 63 2.22 -0.86 -6.21
N GLU A 64 0.98 -1.29 -6.47
CA GLU A 64 -0.20 -0.86 -5.72
C GLU A 64 -0.15 -1.34 -4.27
N GLY A 65 0.27 -2.58 -4.03
CA GLY A 65 0.48 -3.10 -2.68
C GLY A 65 1.51 -2.27 -1.90
N ILE A 66 2.68 -2.03 -2.48
CA ILE A 66 3.74 -1.19 -1.91
C ILE A 66 3.22 0.21 -1.58
N SER A 67 2.50 0.83 -2.53
CA SER A 67 1.94 2.16 -2.37
C SER A 67 0.86 2.22 -1.27
N ALA A 68 0.03 1.19 -1.18
CA ALA A 68 -1.00 1.08 -0.14
C ALA A 68 -0.38 0.95 1.25
N ALA A 69 0.61 0.06 1.43
CA ALA A 69 1.34 -0.10 2.68
C ALA A 69 1.99 1.22 3.13
N ALA A 70 2.69 1.90 2.22
CA ALA A 70 3.32 3.19 2.51
C ALA A 70 2.30 4.27 2.90
N ALA A 71 1.16 4.34 2.20
CA ALA A 71 0.13 5.34 2.45
C ALA A 71 -0.60 5.14 3.79
N ILE A 72 -0.93 3.88 4.14
CA ILE A 72 -1.57 3.58 5.43
C ILE A 72 -0.56 3.84 6.56
N ARG A 73 0.66 3.32 6.45
CA ARG A 73 1.72 3.58 7.41
C ARG A 73 1.89 5.08 7.69
N ARG A 74 1.94 5.90 6.65
CA ARG A 74 2.08 7.35 6.79
C ARG A 74 0.89 7.97 7.49
N ALA A 75 -0.33 7.54 7.17
CA ALA A 75 -1.54 8.03 7.82
C ALA A 75 -1.59 7.67 9.31
N LEU A 76 -1.13 6.47 9.68
CA LEU A 76 -1.04 6.05 11.07
C LEU A 76 -0.02 6.88 11.85
N LEU A 77 1.13 7.19 11.23
CA LEU A 77 2.13 8.10 11.82
C LEU A 77 1.57 9.51 12.01
N ASP A 78 0.89 10.05 10.99
CA ASP A 78 0.28 11.38 11.05
C ASP A 78 -0.85 11.46 12.11
N ASP A 79 -1.52 10.34 12.40
CA ASP A 79 -2.54 10.21 13.46
C ASP A 79 -1.95 9.90 14.85
N GLY A 80 -0.64 9.71 14.97
CA GLY A 80 0.02 9.35 16.23
C GLY A 80 -0.36 7.97 16.75
N ARG A 81 -0.61 7.00 15.84
CA ARG A 81 -0.95 5.62 16.20
C ARG A 81 0.24 4.89 16.82
N GLY A 82 -0.05 3.77 17.49
CA GLY A 82 0.95 2.98 18.19
C GLY A 82 2.01 2.37 17.27
N GLU A 83 3.19 2.12 17.82
CA GLU A 83 4.34 1.55 17.09
C GLU A 83 4.00 0.21 16.43
N ILE A 84 3.24 -0.65 17.11
CA ILE A 84 2.86 -1.98 16.59
C ILE A 84 2.00 -1.88 15.33
N GLU A 85 1.03 -0.93 15.29
CA GLU A 85 0.18 -0.72 14.13
C GLU A 85 0.99 -0.20 12.94
N VAL A 86 1.90 0.73 13.19
CA VAL A 86 2.81 1.29 12.17
C VAL A 86 3.77 0.23 11.64
N GLU A 87 4.36 -0.58 12.52
CA GLU A 87 5.33 -1.63 12.15
C GLU A 87 4.69 -2.72 11.29
N HIS A 88 3.41 -3.03 11.47
CA HIS A 88 2.67 -3.96 10.62
C HIS A 88 2.76 -3.56 9.13
N TYR A 89 2.50 -2.29 8.81
CA TYR A 89 2.56 -1.79 7.42
C TYR A 89 3.98 -1.56 6.93
N GLU A 90 4.90 -1.18 7.81
CA GLU A 90 6.33 -1.10 7.49
C GLU A 90 6.89 -2.46 7.09
N HIS A 91 6.55 -3.53 7.83
CA HIS A 91 6.96 -4.89 7.51
C HIS A 91 6.49 -5.32 6.11
N HIS A 92 5.21 -5.09 5.77
CA HIS A 92 4.69 -5.42 4.45
C HIS A 92 5.32 -4.57 3.34
N TYR A 93 5.48 -3.28 3.58
CA TYR A 93 6.17 -2.38 2.66
C TYR A 93 7.57 -2.90 2.32
N ARG A 94 8.39 -3.20 3.33
CA ARG A 94 9.76 -3.74 3.15
C ARG A 94 9.75 -5.08 2.41
N SER A 95 8.93 -6.01 2.87
CA SER A 95 8.83 -7.34 2.26
C SER A 95 8.44 -7.29 0.77
N TRP A 96 7.61 -6.34 0.38
CA TRP A 96 7.20 -6.21 -1.02
C TRP A 96 8.19 -5.40 -1.86
N ILE A 97 8.93 -4.49 -1.28
CA ILE A 97 10.11 -3.86 -1.93
C ILE A 97 11.18 -4.92 -2.18
N ASP A 98 11.53 -5.73 -1.17
CA ASP A 98 12.52 -6.80 -1.30
C ASP A 98 12.11 -7.77 -2.42
N TYR A 99 10.82 -8.15 -2.48
CA TYR A 99 10.28 -8.96 -3.57
C TYR A 99 10.43 -8.28 -4.94
N ALA A 100 10.12 -7.00 -5.02
CA ALA A 100 10.26 -6.26 -6.29
C ALA A 100 11.71 -6.16 -6.74
N GLU A 101 12.64 -5.94 -5.81
CA GLU A 101 14.08 -5.91 -6.09
C GLU A 101 14.61 -7.26 -6.55
N GLU A 102 14.12 -8.35 -5.95
CA GLU A 102 14.58 -9.70 -6.28
C GLU A 102 14.03 -10.20 -7.63
N PHE A 103 12.75 -9.93 -7.94
CA PHE A 103 12.08 -10.58 -9.07
C PHE A 103 11.59 -9.63 -10.17
N LEU A 104 11.15 -8.44 -9.83
CA LEU A 104 10.51 -7.52 -10.77
C LEU A 104 11.47 -6.51 -11.38
N ILE A 105 12.48 -6.05 -10.65
CA ILE A 105 13.44 -5.04 -11.14
C ILE A 105 14.61 -5.74 -11.80
N SER A 106 14.63 -5.78 -13.14
CA SER A 106 15.69 -6.45 -13.91
C SER A 106 16.98 -5.63 -14.00
N SER A 107 16.91 -4.31 -13.87
CA SER A 107 18.01 -3.39 -13.73
C SER A 107 17.50 -2.04 -13.20
N PRO A 108 18.38 -1.11 -12.76
CA PRO A 108 17.95 0.17 -12.23
C PRO A 108 16.96 0.89 -13.16
N GLY A 109 15.74 1.11 -12.67
CA GLY A 109 14.65 1.76 -13.39
C GLY A 109 13.92 0.91 -14.42
N VAL A 110 14.30 -0.36 -14.58
CA VAL A 110 13.67 -1.28 -15.55
C VAL A 110 12.93 -2.39 -14.82
N TRP A 111 11.62 -2.41 -14.99
CA TRP A 111 10.74 -3.41 -14.38
C TRP A 111 10.31 -4.47 -15.39
N THR A 112 10.15 -5.70 -14.94
CA THR A 112 9.54 -6.79 -15.70
C THR A 112 8.03 -6.67 -15.58
N HIS A 113 7.32 -6.66 -16.72
CA HIS A 113 5.87 -6.43 -16.77
C HIS A 113 5.07 -7.54 -16.07
N GLU A 114 5.43 -8.80 -16.38
CA GLU A 114 4.74 -9.99 -15.90
C GLU A 114 5.75 -11.09 -15.57
N LEU A 115 5.51 -11.76 -14.46
CA LEU A 115 6.20 -12.98 -14.07
C LEU A 115 5.19 -14.13 -14.01
N ASP A 116 5.65 -15.34 -14.24
CA ASP A 116 4.84 -16.56 -14.01
C ASP A 116 4.79 -16.95 -12.51
N GLN A 117 4.12 -18.06 -12.21
CA GLN A 117 4.01 -18.59 -10.85
C GLN A 117 5.37 -18.91 -10.20
N SER A 118 6.40 -19.20 -10.99
CA SER A 118 7.77 -19.44 -10.50
C SER A 118 8.62 -18.18 -10.39
N ASN A 119 8.05 -17.02 -10.66
CA ASN A 119 8.70 -15.71 -10.76
C ASN A 119 9.68 -15.58 -11.92
N ALA A 120 9.54 -16.40 -12.99
CA ALA A 120 10.25 -16.18 -14.25
C ALA A 120 9.49 -15.20 -15.14
N PRO A 121 10.19 -14.38 -15.98
CA PRO A 121 9.52 -13.47 -16.92
C PRO A 121 8.50 -14.19 -17.83
N SER A 122 7.31 -13.61 -17.97
CA SER A 122 6.18 -14.16 -18.72
C SER A 122 5.52 -13.10 -19.60
N THR A 123 4.75 -13.57 -20.58
CA THR A 123 3.87 -12.76 -21.44
C THR A 123 2.55 -13.49 -21.71
N ARG A 124 2.16 -14.36 -20.80
CA ARG A 124 0.98 -15.24 -20.97
C ARG A 124 -0.33 -14.49 -20.87
N THR A 125 -0.40 -13.55 -19.93
CA THR A 125 -1.61 -12.77 -19.68
C THR A 125 -1.57 -11.45 -20.46
N TRP A 126 -0.45 -10.75 -20.42
CA TRP A 126 -0.28 -9.46 -21.06
C TRP A 126 0.95 -9.41 -21.96
N LYS A 127 0.74 -8.93 -23.19
CA LYS A 127 1.82 -8.66 -24.14
C LYS A 127 2.11 -7.16 -24.10
N GLY A 128 3.32 -6.78 -23.73
CA GLY A 128 3.71 -5.37 -23.70
C GLY A 128 4.83 -5.06 -22.73
N HIS A 129 4.98 -3.79 -22.47
CA HIS A 129 5.98 -3.27 -21.54
C HIS A 129 5.29 -2.74 -20.28
N PRO A 130 6.00 -2.76 -19.12
CA PRO A 130 5.50 -2.14 -17.92
C PRO A 130 5.31 -0.64 -18.14
N ASP A 131 4.23 -0.10 -17.57
CA ASP A 131 4.09 1.34 -17.52
C ASP A 131 5.02 1.93 -16.45
N ILE A 132 5.47 3.14 -16.68
CA ILE A 132 6.34 3.85 -15.74
C ILE A 132 5.55 4.40 -14.54
N TYR A 133 4.25 4.58 -14.67
CA TYR A 133 3.43 5.25 -13.67
C TYR A 133 3.40 4.49 -12.34
N HIS A 134 3.07 3.21 -12.36
CA HIS A 134 3.00 2.39 -11.16
C HIS A 134 4.39 2.22 -10.50
N ALA A 135 5.41 1.97 -11.29
CA ALA A 135 6.79 1.85 -10.80
C ALA A 135 7.28 3.14 -10.12
N LEU A 136 7.04 4.30 -10.74
CA LEU A 136 7.38 5.59 -10.17
C LEU A 136 6.60 5.87 -8.89
N GLN A 137 5.28 5.60 -8.90
CA GLN A 137 4.43 5.77 -7.73
C GLN A 137 4.91 4.93 -6.55
N ALA A 138 5.17 3.64 -6.75
CA ALA A 138 5.66 2.74 -5.71
C ALA A 138 7.00 3.21 -5.13
N THR A 139 7.93 3.67 -5.98
CA THR A 139 9.24 4.18 -5.55
C THR A 139 9.14 5.46 -4.71
N LEU A 140 8.17 6.32 -4.98
CA LEU A 140 8.02 7.61 -4.31
C LEU A 140 7.00 7.60 -3.16
N ALA A 141 6.15 6.58 -3.07
CA ALA A 141 5.03 6.56 -2.12
C ALA A 141 5.47 6.72 -0.65
N SER A 142 6.58 6.10 -0.25
CA SER A 142 7.12 6.21 1.11
C SER A 142 7.81 7.55 1.41
N ARG A 143 8.17 8.29 0.37
CA ARG A 143 8.95 9.53 0.41
C ARG A 143 8.09 10.79 0.31
N LEU A 144 6.82 10.61 0.00
CA LEU A 144 5.86 11.71 -0.20
C LEU A 144 4.76 11.68 0.87
N PRO A 145 4.18 12.83 1.21
CA PRO A 145 2.98 12.86 2.04
C PRO A 145 1.79 12.22 1.30
N VAL A 146 0.80 11.73 2.05
CA VAL A 146 -0.44 11.22 1.45
C VAL A 146 -1.23 12.33 0.73
N TRP A 147 -1.08 13.57 1.17
CA TRP A 147 -1.69 14.76 0.57
C TRP A 147 -0.69 15.93 0.48
N PRO A 148 -0.66 16.67 -0.63
CA PRO A 148 -1.45 16.50 -1.86
C PRO A 148 -1.03 15.28 -2.68
N ALA A 149 -1.69 15.04 -3.82
CA ALA A 149 -1.31 13.97 -4.73
C ALA A 149 0.14 14.14 -5.24
N MET A 150 0.75 13.06 -5.72
CA MET A 150 2.18 12.98 -6.05
C MET A 150 2.69 14.16 -6.90
N GLY A 151 2.01 14.50 -7.99
CA GLY A 151 2.43 15.60 -8.87
C GLY A 151 2.52 16.95 -8.16
N PRO A 152 1.44 17.45 -7.52
CA PRO A 152 1.49 18.64 -6.69
C PRO A 152 2.52 18.57 -5.56
N ALA A 153 2.65 17.43 -4.86
CA ALA A 153 3.62 17.27 -3.79
C ALA A 153 5.06 17.44 -4.28
N LEU A 154 5.39 16.88 -5.44
CA LEU A 154 6.70 17.05 -6.08
C LEU A 154 6.94 18.51 -6.51
N ALA A 155 5.93 19.15 -7.11
CA ALA A 155 6.02 20.55 -7.53
C ALA A 155 6.23 21.50 -6.34
N GLU A 156 5.69 21.15 -5.16
CA GLU A 156 5.88 21.88 -3.91
C GLU A 156 7.16 21.51 -3.15
N GLY A 157 8.00 20.63 -3.70
CA GLY A 157 9.25 20.18 -3.08
C GLY A 157 9.08 19.35 -1.81
N ARG A 158 7.99 18.57 -1.72
CA ARG A 158 7.67 17.78 -0.53
C ARG A 158 8.31 16.39 -0.46
N LEU A 159 9.26 16.11 -1.36
CA LEU A 159 10.00 14.86 -1.33
C LEU A 159 10.84 14.78 -0.03
N ASP A 160 10.80 13.63 0.63
CA ASP A 160 11.54 13.33 1.87
C ASP A 160 11.23 14.25 3.07
N GLN A 161 10.09 14.93 3.04
CA GLN A 161 9.66 15.67 4.22
C GLN A 161 9.19 14.70 5.32
N PRO A 162 9.63 14.92 6.58
CA PRO A 162 9.17 14.10 7.68
C PRO A 162 7.64 14.15 7.79
N ALA A 163 7.05 13.09 8.35
CA ALA A 163 5.64 13.11 8.73
C ALA A 163 5.41 14.35 9.61
N SER A 164 4.42 15.14 9.26
CA SER A 164 4.06 16.28 10.10
C SER A 164 3.59 15.72 11.43
N LEU A 165 4.36 15.95 12.49
CA LEU A 165 3.85 15.82 13.86
C LEU A 165 2.82 16.93 14.03
N ILE A 166 1.60 16.71 13.54
CA ILE A 166 0.48 17.56 13.93
C ILE A 166 0.35 17.34 15.43
N PRO A 167 0.43 18.38 16.27
CA PRO A 167 0.16 18.22 17.68
C PRO A 167 -1.25 17.62 17.79
N VAL A 168 -1.33 16.37 18.22
CA VAL A 168 -2.61 15.74 18.52
C VAL A 168 -3.14 16.52 19.72
N THR A 169 -4.00 17.48 19.47
CA THR A 169 -4.89 17.98 20.52
C THR A 169 -5.65 16.76 21.01
N ALA A 170 -5.33 16.36 22.24
CA ALA A 170 -5.74 15.11 22.86
C ALA A 170 -7.19 14.76 22.50
N GLN A 171 -7.38 13.78 21.62
CA GLN A 171 -8.69 13.19 21.40
C GLN A 171 -9.03 12.32 22.63
N PRO A 172 -10.26 12.36 23.11
CA PRO A 172 -10.65 11.58 24.27
C PRO A 172 -10.48 10.10 23.98
N THR A 173 -9.72 9.41 24.82
CA THR A 173 -9.51 7.96 24.77
C THR A 173 -10.86 7.23 24.74
N ARG A 174 -11.17 6.59 23.62
CA ARG A 174 -12.37 5.80 23.46
C ARG A 174 -12.27 4.57 24.35
N ARG A 175 -13.07 4.54 25.43
CA ARG A 175 -13.30 3.31 26.20
C ARG A 175 -13.95 2.27 25.27
N ARG A 176 -13.26 1.18 24.99
CA ARG A 176 -13.85 -0.01 24.36
C ARG A 176 -15.02 -0.48 25.23
N GLY A 177 -16.24 -0.24 24.77
CA GLY A 177 -17.44 -0.81 25.37
C GLY A 177 -17.47 -2.30 25.06
N PHE A 178 -17.29 -3.11 26.07
CA PHE A 178 -17.58 -4.54 26.02
C PHE A 178 -19.08 -4.69 25.78
N PHE A 179 -19.48 -5.13 24.59
CA PHE A 179 -20.83 -5.65 24.39
C PHE A 179 -20.93 -7.02 25.06
N SER A 180 -21.48 -7.04 26.28
CA SER A 180 -22.02 -8.24 26.90
C SER A 180 -23.30 -8.61 26.15
N ARG A 181 -23.31 -9.74 25.46
CA ARG A 181 -24.55 -10.37 25.00
C ARG A 181 -25.20 -11.04 26.21
N GLY A 182 -26.37 -10.57 26.61
CA GLY A 182 -27.37 -11.29 27.37
C GLY A 182 -28.30 -12.03 26.41
#